data_b86532a3e2edacd1234db9512753a728
#
_entry.id   b86532a3e2edacd1234db9512753a728
#
_cell.length_a   1.000
_cell.length_b   1.000
_cell.length_c   1.000
_cell.angle_alpha   90.00
_cell.angle_beta   90.00
_cell.angle_gamma   90.00
#
_symmetry.space_group_name_H-M   'P 1'
#
loop_
_entity.id
_entity.type
_entity.pdbx_description
1 polymer ?
#
loop_
_entity_poly.entity_id
_entity_poly.type
_entity_poly.pdbx_seq_one_letter_code
_entity_poly.pdbx_strand_id
1 'polypeptide(L)'
;NAKVTGLDLSPYFLAVAQYRTRQRHYDINWVHAAAESTGLPDASFDLVSIFLTCHELPQIPTMEIFAEARRLLRKGGYFAIMDMNPNSENFKRMPPYVLTLLKSTEPYLDEYFTLDIEQALVAAGFNPPRIRENSPRHRTIIAQL
;
A
#
# COMPACT_ATOMS: atom_id res chain seq x y z
N ASN A 1 9.26 -19.72 -10.34
CA ASN A 1 8.60 -19.62 -9.05
C ASN A 1 9.03 -18.32 -8.36
N ALA A 2 8.08 -17.44 -7.99
CA ALA A 2 8.37 -16.25 -7.23
C ALA A 2 8.60 -16.61 -5.75
N LYS A 3 9.56 -15.99 -5.11
CA LYS A 3 9.69 -15.99 -3.65
C LYS A 3 8.81 -14.87 -3.11
N VAL A 4 7.90 -15.20 -2.20
CA VAL A 4 6.93 -14.25 -1.66
C VAL A 4 7.18 -14.03 -0.18
N THR A 5 7.18 -12.78 0.23
CA THR A 5 7.18 -12.37 1.63
C THR A 5 5.92 -11.56 1.89
N GLY A 6 5.17 -11.94 2.90
CA GLY A 6 4.05 -11.17 3.43
C GLY A 6 4.43 -10.52 4.76
N LEU A 7 3.95 -9.32 4.99
CA LEU A 7 4.25 -8.56 6.20
C LEU A 7 2.95 -7.99 6.77
N ASP A 8 2.83 -8.02 8.07
CA ASP A 8 1.74 -7.36 8.79
C ASP A 8 2.21 -6.98 10.21
N LEU A 9 1.69 -5.89 10.74
CA LEU A 9 1.95 -5.45 12.12
C LEU A 9 1.12 -6.23 13.13
N SER A 10 0.01 -6.84 12.70
CA SER A 10 -0.89 -7.61 13.56
C SER A 10 -0.46 -9.08 13.63
N PRO A 11 -0.07 -9.59 14.80
CA PRO A 11 0.24 -11.00 14.96
C PRO A 11 -0.99 -11.91 14.72
N TYR A 12 -2.19 -11.37 14.92
CA TYR A 12 -3.44 -12.09 14.68
C TYR A 12 -3.70 -12.28 13.19
N PHE A 13 -3.50 -11.24 12.38
CA PHE A 13 -3.65 -11.35 10.92
C PHE A 13 -2.57 -12.26 10.34
N LEU A 14 -1.34 -12.19 10.85
CA LEU A 14 -0.28 -13.11 10.45
C LEU A 14 -0.63 -14.57 10.78
N ALA A 15 -1.21 -14.85 11.95
CA ALA A 15 -1.62 -16.21 12.32
C ALA A 15 -2.69 -16.74 11.34
N VAL A 16 -3.67 -15.91 10.97
CA VAL A 16 -4.69 -16.27 9.98
C VAL A 16 -4.08 -16.48 8.59
N ALA A 17 -3.17 -15.57 8.19
CA ALA A 17 -2.49 -15.66 6.91
C ALA A 17 -1.65 -16.94 6.81
N GLN A 18 -0.87 -17.28 7.84
CA GLN A 18 -0.09 -18.51 7.92
C GLN A 18 -0.98 -19.75 7.86
N TYR A 19 -2.09 -19.75 8.58
CA TYR A 19 -3.04 -20.86 8.54
C TYR A 19 -3.58 -21.07 7.13
N ARG A 20 -4.02 -19.99 6.47
CA ARG A 20 -4.59 -20.07 5.11
C ARG A 20 -3.56 -20.48 4.06
N THR A 21 -2.32 -20.02 4.16
CA THR A 21 -1.26 -20.40 3.23
C THR A 21 -0.89 -21.88 3.37
N ARG A 22 -0.83 -22.41 4.60
CA ARG A 22 -0.62 -23.84 4.84
C ARG A 22 -1.72 -24.70 4.21
N GLN A 23 -2.98 -24.29 4.36
CA GLN A 23 -4.13 -24.98 3.77
C GLN A 23 -4.07 -25.05 2.23
N ARG A 24 -3.45 -24.04 1.60
CA ARG A 24 -3.35 -23.93 0.14
C ARG A 24 -2.00 -24.37 -0.41
N HIS A 25 -1.13 -24.88 0.45
CA HIS A 25 0.23 -25.31 0.10
C HIS A 25 1.06 -24.20 -0.58
N TYR A 26 0.85 -22.93 -0.18
CA TYR A 26 1.68 -21.81 -0.63
C TYR A 26 2.89 -21.67 0.27
N ASP A 27 4.05 -21.41 -0.35
CA ASP A 27 5.29 -21.10 0.35
C ASP A 27 5.45 -19.56 0.42
N ILE A 28 5.10 -18.99 1.58
CA ILE A 28 5.19 -17.55 1.85
C ILE A 28 5.94 -17.35 3.15
N ASN A 29 6.98 -16.53 3.10
CA ASN A 29 7.68 -16.05 4.29
C ASN A 29 6.85 -14.94 4.96
N TRP A 30 6.37 -15.16 6.19
CA TRP A 30 5.59 -14.17 6.94
C TRP A 30 6.45 -13.44 7.96
N VAL A 31 6.43 -12.12 7.94
CA VAL A 31 7.22 -11.22 8.80
C VAL A 31 6.28 -10.36 9.65
N HIS A 32 6.52 -10.35 10.96
CA HIS A 32 5.84 -9.46 11.91
C HIS A 32 6.68 -8.20 12.06
N ALA A 33 6.31 -7.14 11.38
CA ALA A 33 6.99 -5.84 11.43
C ALA A 33 6.08 -4.72 10.97
N ALA A 34 6.46 -3.47 11.27
CA ALA A 34 5.86 -2.28 10.72
C ALA A 34 6.28 -2.09 9.26
N ALA A 35 5.37 -1.60 8.41
CA ALA A 35 5.63 -1.46 6.98
C ALA A 35 6.64 -0.34 6.66
N GLU A 36 6.75 0.66 7.54
CA GLU A 36 7.74 1.74 7.48
C GLU A 36 9.12 1.33 8.00
N SER A 37 9.24 0.16 8.63
CA SER A 37 10.50 -0.35 9.22
C SER A 37 10.51 -1.87 9.24
N THR A 38 10.67 -2.49 8.09
CA THR A 38 10.48 -3.93 7.91
C THR A 38 11.61 -4.79 8.48
N GLY A 39 12.81 -4.24 8.64
CA GLY A 39 14.02 -4.99 9.01
C GLY A 39 14.54 -5.93 7.92
N LEU A 40 13.92 -5.93 6.74
CA LEU A 40 14.34 -6.77 5.61
C LEU A 40 15.56 -6.16 4.89
N PRO A 41 16.38 -6.97 4.19
CA PRO A 41 17.59 -6.49 3.54
C PRO A 41 17.31 -5.49 2.40
N ASP A 42 18.23 -4.54 2.20
CA ASP A 42 18.21 -3.60 1.08
C ASP A 42 18.27 -4.34 -0.26
N ALA A 43 17.67 -3.75 -1.28
CA ALA A 43 17.73 -4.21 -2.66
C ALA A 43 17.50 -5.73 -2.82
N SER A 44 16.53 -6.28 -2.08
CA SER A 44 16.25 -7.73 -2.01
C SER A 44 15.00 -8.15 -2.76
N PHE A 45 14.17 -7.20 -3.21
CA PHE A 45 12.90 -7.46 -3.88
C PHE A 45 12.85 -6.86 -5.29
N ASP A 46 12.16 -7.54 -6.19
CA ASP A 46 11.87 -7.06 -7.54
C ASP A 46 10.52 -6.32 -7.60
N LEU A 47 9.63 -6.65 -6.67
CA LEU A 47 8.32 -6.03 -6.49
C LEU A 47 8.00 -5.89 -5.02
N VAL A 48 7.58 -4.70 -4.62
CA VAL A 48 6.91 -4.43 -3.34
C VAL A 48 5.49 -4.00 -3.64
N SER A 49 4.52 -4.47 -2.87
CA SER A 49 3.12 -4.08 -3.06
C SER A 49 2.40 -3.84 -1.74
N ILE A 50 1.49 -2.86 -1.75
CA ILE A 50 0.62 -2.53 -0.63
C ILE A 50 -0.82 -2.38 -1.13
N PHE A 51 -1.78 -2.90 -0.37
CA PHE A 51 -3.17 -2.93 -0.79
C PHE A 51 -4.08 -2.42 0.32
N LEU A 52 -4.92 -1.43 0.01
CA LEU A 52 -5.97 -0.90 0.89
C LEU A 52 -5.44 -0.55 2.29
N THR A 53 -4.31 0.15 2.35
CA THR A 53 -3.64 0.46 3.61
C THR A 53 -3.33 1.95 3.74
N CYS A 54 -2.96 2.64 2.65
CA CYS A 54 -2.53 4.04 2.73
C CYS A 54 -3.66 4.97 3.24
N HIS A 55 -4.92 4.64 2.94
CA HIS A 55 -6.07 5.42 3.42
C HIS A 55 -6.37 5.25 4.91
N GLU A 56 -5.78 4.24 5.54
CA GLU A 56 -5.88 3.98 6.99
C GLU A 56 -4.75 4.64 7.79
N LEU A 57 -3.80 5.30 7.12
CA LEU A 57 -2.58 5.82 7.72
C LEU A 57 -2.48 7.34 7.59
N PRO A 58 -1.87 8.02 8.57
CA PRO A 58 -1.43 9.41 8.42
C PRO A 58 -0.45 9.57 7.26
N GLN A 59 -0.29 10.80 6.73
CA GLN A 59 0.62 11.06 5.61
C GLN A 59 2.08 10.72 5.92
N ILE A 60 2.56 11.03 7.14
CA ILE A 60 3.97 10.81 7.51
C ILE A 60 4.33 9.32 7.45
N PRO A 61 3.64 8.39 8.14
CA PRO A 61 3.88 6.95 7.99
C PRO A 61 3.74 6.46 6.54
N THR A 62 2.79 7.00 5.78
CA THR A 62 2.63 6.64 4.37
C THR A 62 3.88 6.98 3.55
N MET A 63 4.47 8.17 3.76
CA MET A 63 5.72 8.55 3.09
C MET A 63 6.92 7.73 3.56
N GLU A 64 6.98 7.37 4.84
CA GLU A 64 8.01 6.47 5.38
C GLU A 64 7.93 5.07 4.75
N ILE A 65 6.71 4.54 4.52
CA ILE A 65 6.51 3.29 3.78
C ILE A 65 7.04 3.40 2.34
N PHE A 66 6.86 4.55 1.67
CA PHE A 66 7.40 4.73 0.32
C PHE A 66 8.92 4.72 0.31
N ALA A 67 9.56 5.35 1.31
CA ALA A 67 11.00 5.33 1.48
C ALA A 67 11.51 3.89 1.77
N GLU A 68 10.80 3.15 2.62
CA GLU A 68 11.13 1.76 2.93
C GLU A 68 10.94 0.85 1.70
N ALA A 69 9.86 1.01 0.95
CA ALA A 69 9.64 0.27 -0.29
C ALA A 69 10.79 0.52 -1.29
N ARG A 70 11.25 1.78 -1.42
CA ARG A 70 12.41 2.13 -2.22
C ARG A 70 13.68 1.40 -1.76
N ARG A 71 13.94 1.38 -0.45
CA ARG A 71 15.13 0.71 0.13
C ARG A 71 15.13 -0.79 -0.18
N LEU A 72 13.97 -1.42 -0.10
CA LEU A 72 13.79 -2.85 -0.33
C LEU A 72 13.96 -3.25 -1.80
N LEU A 73 13.64 -2.36 -2.74
CA LEU A 73 13.64 -2.67 -4.16
C LEU A 73 15.04 -2.68 -4.77
N ARG A 74 15.27 -3.64 -5.65
CA ARG A 74 16.42 -3.62 -6.57
C ARG A 74 16.25 -2.52 -7.60
N LYS A 75 17.35 -2.06 -8.17
CA LYS A 75 17.33 -1.13 -9.31
C LYS A 75 16.44 -1.69 -10.43
N GLY A 76 15.50 -0.88 -10.90
CA GLY A 76 14.50 -1.26 -11.91
C GLY A 76 13.31 -2.05 -11.35
N GLY A 77 13.25 -2.29 -10.05
CA GLY A 77 12.12 -2.91 -9.38
C GLY A 77 10.88 -2.01 -9.35
N TYR A 78 9.76 -2.59 -8.99
CA TYR A 78 8.45 -1.92 -9.01
C TYR A 78 7.83 -1.82 -7.63
N PHE A 79 7.24 -0.67 -7.34
CA PHE A 79 6.33 -0.49 -6.22
C PHE A 79 4.90 -0.36 -6.73
N ALA A 80 4.01 -1.20 -6.24
CA ALA A 80 2.60 -1.22 -6.63
C ALA A 80 1.69 -0.90 -5.44
N ILE A 81 0.82 0.08 -5.60
CA ILE A 81 -0.18 0.47 -4.61
C ILE A 81 -1.57 0.27 -5.22
N MET A 82 -2.45 -0.43 -4.54
CA MET A 82 -3.87 -0.47 -4.89
C MET A 82 -4.66 0.10 -3.72
N ASP A 83 -5.35 1.24 -3.96
CA ASP A 83 -6.05 1.94 -2.90
C ASP A 83 -7.21 2.77 -3.44
N MET A 84 -7.93 3.47 -2.56
CA MET A 84 -9.05 4.33 -2.91
C MET A 84 -8.64 5.39 -3.93
N ASN A 85 -9.54 5.72 -4.85
CA ASN A 85 -9.35 6.78 -5.83
C ASN A 85 -10.16 8.02 -5.43
N PRO A 86 -9.54 9.05 -4.82
CA PRO A 86 -10.25 10.27 -4.40
C PRO A 86 -10.91 11.00 -5.58
N ASN A 87 -10.37 10.81 -6.80
CA ASN A 87 -10.86 11.44 -8.02
C ASN A 87 -11.97 10.64 -8.72
N SER A 88 -12.39 9.49 -8.17
CA SER A 88 -13.44 8.67 -8.76
C SER A 88 -14.79 9.38 -8.74
N GLU A 89 -15.61 9.12 -9.76
CA GLU A 89 -16.97 9.65 -9.83
C GLU A 89 -17.83 9.21 -8.62
N ASN A 90 -17.56 8.06 -8.05
CA ASN A 90 -18.26 7.59 -6.87
C ASN A 90 -18.00 8.47 -5.63
N PHE A 91 -16.76 8.89 -5.40
CA PHE A 91 -16.46 9.80 -4.29
C PHE A 91 -16.96 11.22 -4.57
N LYS A 92 -16.83 11.72 -5.82
CA LYS A 92 -17.33 13.04 -6.21
C LYS A 92 -18.84 13.18 -6.06
N ARG A 93 -19.60 12.11 -6.29
CA ARG A 93 -21.07 12.08 -6.20
C ARG A 93 -21.59 11.54 -4.89
N MET A 94 -20.70 11.22 -3.95
CA MET A 94 -21.09 10.64 -2.67
C MET A 94 -21.88 11.67 -1.83
N PRO A 95 -23.07 11.31 -1.33
CA PRO A 95 -23.81 12.20 -0.46
C PRO A 95 -22.99 12.55 0.81
N PRO A 96 -23.05 13.81 1.29
CA PRO A 96 -22.24 14.25 2.43
C PRO A 96 -22.39 13.37 3.68
N TYR A 97 -23.57 12.89 3.99
CA TYR A 97 -23.82 12.03 5.15
C TYR A 97 -23.15 10.65 5.01
N VAL A 98 -23.07 10.10 3.79
CA VAL A 98 -22.35 8.84 3.52
C VAL A 98 -20.84 9.05 3.67
N LEU A 99 -20.33 10.17 3.14
CA LEU A 99 -18.91 10.52 3.30
C LEU A 99 -18.54 10.74 4.78
N THR A 100 -19.42 11.39 5.56
CA THR A 100 -19.20 11.56 7.00
C THR A 100 -19.17 10.22 7.73
N LEU A 101 -20.07 9.29 7.38
CA LEU A 101 -20.06 7.94 7.95
C LEU A 101 -18.78 7.19 7.59
N LEU A 102 -18.34 7.25 6.33
CA LEU A 102 -17.09 6.65 5.89
C LEU A 102 -15.88 7.19 6.68
N LYS A 103 -15.79 8.50 6.83
CA LYS A 103 -14.72 9.15 7.60
C LYS A 103 -14.73 8.80 9.10
N SER A 104 -15.88 8.39 9.64
CA SER A 104 -15.95 7.93 11.04
C SER A 104 -15.30 6.56 11.25
N THR A 105 -15.19 5.75 10.20
CA THR A 105 -14.52 4.44 10.22
C THR A 105 -13.09 4.51 9.67
N GLU A 106 -12.79 5.54 8.87
CA GLU A 106 -11.50 5.76 8.22
C GLU A 106 -10.94 7.13 8.65
N PRO A 107 -10.32 7.23 9.83
CA PRO A 107 -9.98 8.53 10.44
C PRO A 107 -8.95 9.34 9.64
N TYR A 108 -8.12 8.70 8.83
CA TYR A 108 -7.09 9.34 8.02
C TYR A 108 -7.47 9.53 6.55
N LEU A 109 -8.73 9.29 6.19
CA LEU A 109 -9.19 9.37 4.80
C LEU A 109 -8.99 10.77 4.19
N ASP A 110 -9.17 11.84 4.97
CA ASP A 110 -8.94 13.21 4.50
C ASP A 110 -7.47 13.47 4.22
N GLU A 111 -6.58 12.98 5.06
CA GLU A 111 -5.14 13.08 4.84
C GLU A 111 -4.72 12.33 3.57
N TYR A 112 -5.24 11.12 3.37
CA TYR A 112 -4.97 10.35 2.18
C TYR A 112 -5.55 11.01 0.91
N PHE A 113 -6.74 11.61 0.98
CA PHE A 113 -7.38 12.26 -0.16
C PHE A 113 -6.68 13.56 -0.58
N THR A 114 -6.00 14.22 0.35
CA THR A 114 -5.20 15.43 0.09
C THR A 114 -3.74 15.15 -0.24
N LEU A 115 -3.28 13.91 -0.08
CA LEU A 115 -1.92 13.52 -0.42
C LEU A 115 -1.71 13.53 -1.94
N ASP A 116 -0.77 14.34 -2.42
CA ASP A 116 -0.25 14.20 -3.78
C ASP A 116 0.68 12.99 -3.85
N ILE A 117 0.06 11.83 -4.12
CA ILE A 117 0.75 10.54 -4.10
C ILE A 117 1.81 10.44 -5.21
N GLU A 118 1.62 11.13 -6.34
CA GLU A 118 2.61 11.17 -7.43
C GLU A 118 3.86 11.92 -6.99
N GLN A 119 3.67 13.11 -6.41
CA GLN A 119 4.78 13.91 -5.91
C GLN A 119 5.49 13.19 -4.74
N ALA A 120 4.74 12.55 -3.85
CA ALA A 120 5.30 11.80 -2.72
C ALA A 120 6.18 10.62 -3.19
N LEU A 121 5.75 9.89 -4.21
CA LEU A 121 6.54 8.80 -4.80
C LEU A 121 7.80 9.31 -5.50
N VAL A 122 7.70 10.42 -6.25
CA VAL A 122 8.87 11.05 -6.88
C VAL A 122 9.86 11.57 -5.83
N ALA A 123 9.36 12.19 -4.75
CA ALA A 123 10.19 12.65 -3.64
C ALA A 123 10.88 11.48 -2.91
N ALA A 124 10.23 10.31 -2.83
CA ALA A 124 10.84 9.09 -2.32
C ALA A 124 11.90 8.47 -3.26
N GLY A 125 12.06 9.00 -4.50
CA GLY A 125 13.09 8.61 -5.45
C GLY A 125 12.63 7.60 -6.50
N PHE A 126 11.33 7.44 -6.71
CA PHE A 126 10.77 6.69 -7.83
C PHE A 126 10.65 7.55 -9.09
N ASN A 127 10.61 6.89 -10.25
CA ASN A 127 10.17 7.55 -11.48
C ASN A 127 8.68 7.94 -11.37
N PRO A 128 8.20 8.91 -12.15
CA PRO A 128 6.79 9.28 -12.17
C PRO A 128 5.89 8.05 -12.34
N PRO A 129 4.90 7.83 -11.44
CA PRO A 129 4.11 6.63 -11.45
C PRO A 129 3.10 6.60 -12.59
N ARG A 130 2.65 5.38 -12.93
CA ARG A 130 1.49 5.16 -13.79
C ARG A 130 0.30 4.87 -12.91
N ILE A 131 -0.81 5.61 -13.10
CA ILE A 131 -2.04 5.45 -12.35
C ILE A 131 -3.13 4.96 -13.29
N ARG A 132 -3.89 3.94 -12.85
CA ARG A 132 -5.05 3.41 -13.57
C ARG A 132 -6.18 3.09 -12.60
N GLU A 133 -7.38 3.46 -12.98
CA GLU A 133 -8.58 2.99 -12.29
C GLU A 133 -8.76 1.49 -12.54
N ASN A 134 -8.97 0.74 -11.48
CA ASN A 134 -9.19 -0.71 -11.54
C ASN A 134 -10.59 -1.11 -11.05
N SER A 135 -11.31 -0.18 -10.45
CA SER A 135 -12.72 -0.33 -10.05
C SER A 135 -13.37 1.06 -9.90
N PRO A 136 -14.69 1.14 -9.73
CA PRO A 136 -15.38 2.41 -9.54
C PRO A 136 -14.92 3.25 -8.34
N ARG A 137 -14.17 2.68 -7.41
CA ARG A 137 -13.69 3.38 -6.20
C ARG A 137 -12.18 3.31 -5.99
N HIS A 138 -11.48 2.44 -6.73
CA HIS A 138 -10.07 2.17 -6.48
C HIS A 138 -9.22 2.45 -7.70
N ARG A 139 -7.95 2.74 -7.45
CA ARG A 139 -6.91 2.91 -8.46
C ARG A 139 -5.72 2.02 -8.14
N THR A 140 -4.98 1.66 -9.16
CA THR A 140 -3.66 1.04 -9.04
C THR A 140 -2.62 2.05 -9.49
N ILE A 141 -1.58 2.20 -8.67
CA ILE A 141 -0.46 3.10 -8.88
C ILE A 141 0.78 2.23 -8.96
N ILE A 142 1.55 2.36 -10.02
CA ILE A 142 2.78 1.60 -10.24
C ILE A 142 3.91 2.57 -10.48
N ALA A 143 4.89 2.55 -9.60
CA ALA A 143 6.13 3.32 -9.69
C ALA A 143 7.32 2.39 -9.91
N GLN A 144 8.29 2.81 -10.70
CA GLN A 144 9.53 2.08 -10.95
C GLN A 144 10.71 2.83 -10.32
N LEU A 145 11.62 2.07 -9.71
CA LEU A 145 12.86 2.60 -9.14
C LEU A 145 13.92 2.80 -10.23
#